data_ca78f768aeb95d3c75260bdf9f01a22a
#
_entry.id   ca78f768aeb95d3c75260bdf9f01a22a
#
_cell.length_a   1.000
_cell.length_b   1.000
_cell.length_c   1.000
_cell.angle_alpha   90.00
_cell.angle_beta   90.00
_cell.angle_gamma   90.00
#
_symmetry.space_group_name_H-M   'P 1'
#
loop_
_entity.id
_entity.type
_entity.pdbx_description
1 polymer ?
#
loop_
_entity_poly.entity_id
_entity_poly.type
_entity_poly.pdbx_seq_one_letter_code
_entity_poly.pdbx_strand_id
1 'polypeptide(L)'
;RKRTGLPLRYLTVTPRAMTNVFEGLLVERRLAAEQVAPAPDPDTVNLMGFPPTRAVAELESLLSNAGVRVNTRLLPELDTDRIDALPNAALNVVLPNKTWQNLYDQLLDRSRLQSIFPEAPYGWEASRRWLASIGAELGVPLDVDGAWERASSSSQRDWARLREEAARFRLGIVVRDREAFFLTTPASTWGVPLLSCLEEMGFGIDILVGVSAPATAKESALAIRKMLPDGSRHSVRAFDSFAFLRRRLQESPAQAFLSYHFFDWRLTEAGKGSFSIQHFEMGPAGAVRTLERLLAVCRTPFHRRYARYLARTDEGLVAVPQRGGA
;
A
#
# COMPACT_ATOMS: atom_id res chain seq x y z
N ARG A 1 19.84 17.63 22.95
CA ARG A 1 19.26 18.90 23.47
C ARG A 1 20.31 19.96 23.84
N LYS A 2 21.44 19.59 24.44
CA LYS A 2 22.44 20.58 24.92
C LYS A 2 23.39 21.16 23.85
N ARG A 3 23.49 20.55 22.66
CA ARG A 3 24.43 20.98 21.61
C ARG A 3 23.86 21.89 20.52
N THR A 4 22.55 21.88 20.27
CA THR A 4 21.97 22.65 19.16
C THR A 4 20.95 23.70 19.58
N GLY A 5 20.54 23.76 20.86
CA GLY A 5 19.54 24.72 21.35
C GLY A 5 18.15 24.57 20.70
N LEU A 6 17.98 23.68 19.73
CA LEU A 6 16.74 23.47 19.04
C LEU A 6 15.93 22.34 19.73
N PRO A 7 14.64 22.56 20.02
CA PRO A 7 13.78 21.53 20.52
C PRO A 7 13.58 20.48 19.42
N LEU A 8 14.01 19.24 19.65
CA LEU A 8 13.71 18.09 18.79
C LEU A 8 12.22 17.73 18.91
N ARG A 9 11.34 18.63 18.46
CA ARG A 9 9.89 18.40 18.53
C ARG A 9 9.39 17.55 17.37
N TYR A 10 9.95 17.78 16.17
CA TYR A 10 9.51 17.09 14.95
C TYR A 10 10.71 16.49 14.24
N LEU A 11 10.62 15.22 13.94
CA LEU A 11 11.57 14.50 13.12
C LEU A 11 10.80 13.66 12.11
N THR A 12 11.02 13.91 10.83
CA THR A 12 10.56 12.98 9.79
C THR A 12 11.57 11.87 9.69
N VAL A 13 11.15 10.68 10.09
CA VAL A 13 12.02 9.51 10.12
C VAL A 13 11.98 8.83 8.76
N THR A 14 13.15 8.72 8.15
CA THR A 14 13.34 7.86 6.99
C THR A 14 14.09 6.60 7.41
N PRO A 15 13.90 5.46 6.73
CA PRO A 15 14.56 4.21 7.09
C PRO A 15 16.09 4.28 7.17
N ARG A 16 16.69 5.24 6.46
CA ARG A 16 18.14 5.47 6.43
C ARG A 16 18.64 6.42 7.53
N ALA A 17 17.74 7.14 8.18
CA ALA A 17 18.10 8.14 9.19
C ALA A 17 18.13 7.59 10.62
N MET A 18 17.60 6.38 10.82
CA MET A 18 17.58 5.73 12.13
C MET A 18 18.91 5.02 12.38
N THR A 19 19.55 5.40 13.45
CA THR A 19 20.73 4.70 13.99
C THR A 19 20.33 3.99 15.27
N ASN A 20 20.98 2.87 15.59
CA ASN A 20 20.72 2.09 16.80
C ASN A 20 20.71 2.93 18.09
N VAL A 21 21.52 3.99 18.15
CA VAL A 21 21.57 4.91 19.31
C VAL A 21 20.27 5.69 19.45
N PHE A 22 19.72 6.15 18.32
CA PHE A 22 18.50 6.92 18.33
C PHE A 22 17.29 6.04 18.68
N GLU A 23 17.24 4.84 18.15
CA GLU A 23 16.22 3.82 18.48
C GLU A 23 16.24 3.52 19.98
N GLY A 24 17.42 3.30 20.58
CA GLY A 24 17.56 3.07 22.01
C GLY A 24 17.01 4.23 22.87
N LEU A 25 17.28 5.47 22.48
CA LEU A 25 16.73 6.65 23.19
C LEU A 25 15.20 6.74 23.14
N LEU A 26 14.60 6.31 22.02
CA LEU A 26 13.13 6.27 21.87
C LEU A 26 12.51 5.20 22.78
N VAL A 27 13.16 4.04 22.85
CA VAL A 27 12.71 2.93 23.73
C VAL A 27 12.81 3.34 25.19
N GLU A 28 13.95 3.91 25.63
CA GLU A 28 14.12 4.40 27.02
C GLU A 28 13.06 5.44 27.39
N ARG A 29 12.76 6.37 26.46
CA ARG A 29 11.75 7.40 26.68
C ARG A 29 10.35 6.79 26.83
N ARG A 30 10.00 5.83 25.97
CA ARG A 30 8.73 5.10 26.07
C ARG A 30 8.63 4.36 27.42
N LEU A 31 9.68 3.64 27.82
CA LEU A 31 9.70 2.92 29.09
C LEU A 31 9.53 3.86 30.30
N ALA A 32 10.19 5.03 30.25
CA ALA A 32 10.04 6.04 31.29
C ALA A 32 8.59 6.60 31.33
N ALA A 33 7.99 6.84 30.16
CA ALA A 33 6.61 7.29 30.07
C ALA A 33 5.62 6.25 30.63
N GLU A 34 5.82 4.96 30.36
CA GLU A 34 4.99 3.86 30.89
C GLU A 34 5.03 3.73 32.42
N GLN A 35 6.14 4.13 33.06
CA GLN A 35 6.25 4.07 34.51
C GLN A 35 5.39 5.09 35.24
N VAL A 36 5.11 6.23 34.59
CA VAL A 36 4.38 7.35 35.19
C VAL A 36 2.98 7.54 34.57
N ALA A 37 2.65 6.76 33.56
CA ALA A 37 1.36 6.88 32.88
C ALA A 37 0.20 6.40 33.79
N PRO A 38 -0.96 7.05 33.70
CA PRO A 38 -2.20 6.55 34.30
C PRO A 38 -2.64 5.24 33.63
N ALA A 39 -3.70 4.64 34.17
CA ALA A 39 -4.35 3.51 33.49
C ALA A 39 -4.78 3.95 32.07
N PRO A 40 -4.53 3.10 31.04
CA PRO A 40 -4.91 3.44 29.67
C PRO A 40 -6.43 3.59 29.54
N ASP A 41 -6.83 4.53 28.70
CA ASP A 41 -8.24 4.77 28.42
C ASP A 41 -8.78 3.65 27.49
N PRO A 42 -9.80 2.89 27.90
CA PRO A 42 -10.16 1.61 27.27
C PRO A 42 -10.70 1.74 25.83
N ASP A 43 -11.18 2.93 25.42
CA ASP A 43 -11.71 3.19 24.08
C ASP A 43 -10.70 3.93 23.18
N THR A 44 -9.42 3.93 23.54
CA THR A 44 -8.38 4.66 22.80
C THR A 44 -7.36 3.75 22.13
N VAL A 45 -6.90 4.20 20.97
CA VAL A 45 -5.87 3.53 20.20
C VAL A 45 -4.74 4.47 19.80
N ASN A 46 -3.54 3.94 19.63
CA ASN A 46 -2.46 4.58 18.91
C ASN A 46 -2.40 4.04 17.49
N LEU A 47 -2.17 4.91 16.49
CA LEU A 47 -1.93 4.50 15.11
C LEU A 47 -0.43 4.58 14.81
N MET A 48 0.20 3.44 14.52
CA MET A 48 1.63 3.36 14.24
C MET A 48 1.90 3.05 12.78
N GLY A 49 2.71 3.90 12.12
CA GLY A 49 3.09 3.73 10.72
C GLY A 49 2.11 4.29 9.70
N PHE A 50 1.04 4.92 10.14
CA PHE A 50 0.03 5.52 9.27
C PHE A 50 0.49 6.91 8.78
N PRO A 51 0.66 7.11 7.46
CA PRO A 51 1.12 8.40 6.93
C PRO A 51 0.07 9.49 7.13
N PRO A 52 0.47 10.77 7.30
CA PRO A 52 -0.44 11.89 7.53
C PRO A 52 -1.17 12.28 6.23
N THR A 53 -2.08 11.44 5.77
CA THR A 53 -2.86 11.62 4.55
C THR A 53 -4.34 11.83 4.85
N ARG A 54 -5.09 12.33 3.85
CA ARG A 54 -6.55 12.44 3.93
C ARG A 54 -7.21 11.09 4.25
N ALA A 55 -6.70 10.02 3.67
CA ALA A 55 -7.24 8.68 3.92
C ALA A 55 -7.13 8.27 5.39
N VAL A 56 -6.02 8.63 6.06
CA VAL A 56 -5.86 8.34 7.49
C VAL A 56 -6.80 9.22 8.34
N ALA A 57 -7.01 10.48 7.97
CA ALA A 57 -8.02 11.31 8.65
C ALA A 57 -9.45 10.75 8.50
N GLU A 58 -9.76 10.14 7.35
CA GLU A 58 -11.03 9.43 7.13
C GLU A 58 -11.11 8.16 8.00
N LEU A 59 -10.01 7.41 8.20
CA LEU A 59 -9.96 6.28 9.13
C LEU A 59 -10.14 6.72 10.60
N GLU A 60 -9.56 7.85 11.00
CA GLU A 60 -9.78 8.41 12.34
C GLU A 60 -11.26 8.78 12.55
N SER A 61 -11.90 9.34 11.52
CA SER A 61 -13.35 9.60 11.55
C SER A 61 -14.17 8.31 11.65
N LEU A 62 -13.74 7.26 10.94
CA LEU A 62 -14.37 5.94 11.00
C LEU A 62 -14.27 5.34 12.41
N LEU A 63 -13.08 5.40 13.03
CA LEU A 63 -12.87 4.98 14.41
C LEU A 63 -13.73 5.78 15.39
N SER A 64 -13.74 7.10 15.26
CA SER A 64 -14.55 7.98 16.10
C SER A 64 -16.05 7.66 16.01
N ASN A 65 -16.54 7.36 14.82
CA ASN A 65 -17.93 6.93 14.60
C ASN A 65 -18.25 5.57 15.26
N ALA A 66 -17.24 4.73 15.48
CA ALA A 66 -17.39 3.47 16.20
C ALA A 66 -17.26 3.63 17.73
N GLY A 67 -16.94 4.82 18.22
CA GLY A 67 -16.67 5.10 19.62
C GLY A 67 -15.21 4.92 20.04
N VAL A 68 -14.29 4.81 19.07
CA VAL A 68 -12.84 4.67 19.33
C VAL A 68 -12.16 6.01 19.09
N ARG A 69 -11.36 6.45 20.09
CA ARG A 69 -10.56 7.68 19.98
C ARG A 69 -9.12 7.37 19.60
N VAL A 70 -8.55 8.16 18.72
CA VAL A 70 -7.12 8.08 18.41
C VAL A 70 -6.36 8.98 19.41
N ASN A 71 -5.54 8.36 20.26
CA ASN A 71 -4.69 9.04 21.23
C ASN A 71 -3.51 9.71 20.54
N THR A 72 -2.74 8.95 19.75
CA THR A 72 -1.59 9.52 19.03
C THR A 72 -1.29 8.75 17.74
N ARG A 73 -0.58 9.43 16.84
CA ARG A 73 0.03 8.82 15.64
C ARG A 73 1.54 8.85 15.76
N LEU A 74 2.17 7.71 15.51
CA LEU A 74 3.62 7.58 15.53
C LEU A 74 4.09 6.99 14.19
N LEU A 75 5.08 7.58 13.57
CA LEU A 75 5.62 7.21 12.27
C LEU A 75 4.65 7.43 11.09
N PRO A 76 5.17 7.95 10.00
CA PRO A 76 6.56 8.33 9.74
C PRO A 76 7.02 9.60 10.47
N GLU A 77 6.10 10.37 11.04
CA GLU A 77 6.42 11.52 11.89
C GLU A 77 6.68 11.06 13.31
N LEU A 78 7.80 11.51 13.85
CA LEU A 78 8.21 11.20 15.22
C LEU A 78 8.30 12.48 16.02
N ASP A 79 7.45 12.58 17.04
CA ASP A 79 7.44 13.64 18.03
C ASP A 79 7.64 13.03 19.43
N THR A 80 8.50 13.65 20.23
CA THR A 80 8.77 13.16 21.59
C THR A 80 7.55 13.19 22.49
N ASP A 81 6.68 14.17 22.31
CA ASP A 81 5.44 14.29 23.09
C ASP A 81 4.46 13.16 22.74
N ARG A 82 4.49 12.69 21.48
CA ARG A 82 3.69 11.53 21.03
C ARG A 82 4.19 10.22 21.65
N ILE A 83 5.51 10.08 21.86
CA ILE A 83 6.06 8.92 22.55
C ILE A 83 5.62 8.91 24.00
N ASP A 84 5.63 10.05 24.67
CA ASP A 84 5.18 10.18 26.04
C ASP A 84 3.67 9.88 26.19
N ALA A 85 2.89 10.14 25.15
CA ALA A 85 1.46 9.86 25.12
C ALA A 85 1.11 8.40 24.82
N LEU A 86 2.03 7.59 24.27
CA LEU A 86 1.75 6.20 23.90
C LEU A 86 1.07 5.38 25.01
N PRO A 87 1.51 5.46 26.28
CA PRO A 87 0.93 4.64 27.35
C PRO A 87 -0.51 4.99 27.73
N ASN A 88 -1.07 6.09 27.23
CA ASN A 88 -2.44 6.52 27.54
C ASN A 88 -3.51 5.78 26.75
N ALA A 89 -3.14 5.05 25.69
CA ALA A 89 -4.07 4.26 24.89
C ALA A 89 -4.12 2.81 25.35
N ALA A 90 -5.26 2.16 25.17
CA ALA A 90 -5.44 0.74 25.47
C ALA A 90 -4.77 -0.18 24.42
N LEU A 91 -4.63 0.28 23.18
CA LEU A 91 -4.20 -0.57 22.07
C LEU A 91 -3.31 0.19 21.07
N ASN A 92 -2.23 -0.46 20.64
CA ASN A 92 -1.46 -0.04 19.48
C ASN A 92 -1.95 -0.76 18.21
N VAL A 93 -2.37 -0.02 17.20
CA VAL A 93 -2.72 -0.52 15.88
C VAL A 93 -1.58 -0.23 14.93
N VAL A 94 -0.89 -1.27 14.47
CA VAL A 94 0.34 -1.14 13.70
C VAL A 94 0.09 -1.44 12.24
N LEU A 95 0.44 -0.50 11.36
CA LEU A 95 0.40 -0.72 9.92
C LEU A 95 1.57 -1.62 9.49
N PRO A 96 1.33 -2.78 8.86
CA PRO A 96 2.40 -3.65 8.40
C PRO A 96 3.33 -2.93 7.41
N ASN A 97 4.60 -2.75 7.80
CA ASN A 97 5.61 -2.09 6.96
C ASN A 97 7.00 -2.60 7.30
N LYS A 98 7.61 -3.33 6.35
CA LYS A 98 8.94 -3.91 6.53
C LYS A 98 10.03 -2.86 6.82
N THR A 99 9.85 -1.65 6.31
CA THR A 99 10.78 -0.54 6.52
C THR A 99 10.86 -0.12 7.98
N TRP A 100 9.75 -0.22 8.71
CA TRP A 100 9.65 0.16 10.12
C TRP A 100 9.71 -1.03 11.08
N GLN A 101 9.83 -2.26 10.57
CA GLN A 101 9.71 -3.47 11.39
C GLN A 101 10.66 -3.47 12.59
N ASN A 102 11.96 -3.18 12.38
CA ASN A 102 12.91 -3.13 13.49
C ASN A 102 12.54 -2.10 14.55
N LEU A 103 11.98 -0.96 14.13
CA LEU A 103 11.56 0.07 15.07
C LEU A 103 10.30 -0.34 15.82
N TYR A 104 9.35 -0.99 15.14
CA TYR A 104 8.18 -1.57 15.82
C TYR A 104 8.61 -2.60 16.86
N ASP A 105 9.49 -3.52 16.48
CA ASP A 105 9.97 -4.58 17.37
C ASP A 105 10.62 -3.97 18.62
N GLN A 106 11.42 -2.92 18.48
CA GLN A 106 12.07 -2.26 19.60
C GLN A 106 11.11 -1.41 20.44
N LEU A 107 10.22 -0.63 19.79
CA LEU A 107 9.26 0.21 20.51
C LEU A 107 8.19 -0.59 21.23
N LEU A 108 7.84 -1.77 20.72
CA LEU A 108 6.80 -2.63 21.29
C LEU A 108 7.39 -3.74 22.18
N ASP A 109 8.71 -4.00 22.11
CA ASP A 109 9.37 -4.94 23.01
C ASP A 109 9.21 -4.48 24.47
N ARG A 110 8.82 -5.42 25.35
CA ARG A 110 8.57 -5.17 26.77
C ARG A 110 7.53 -4.06 27.05
N SER A 111 6.76 -3.64 26.06
CA SER A 111 5.65 -2.73 26.28
C SER A 111 4.54 -3.44 27.05
N ARG A 112 3.94 -2.73 28.00
CA ARG A 112 2.73 -3.18 28.69
C ARG A 112 1.49 -3.04 27.81
N LEU A 113 1.59 -2.28 26.75
CA LEU A 113 0.48 -1.99 25.84
C LEU A 113 0.28 -3.15 24.88
N GLN A 114 -0.97 -3.54 24.75
CA GLN A 114 -1.39 -4.49 23.73
C GLN A 114 -1.15 -3.92 22.35
N SER A 115 -0.73 -4.76 21.41
CA SER A 115 -0.43 -4.34 20.06
C SER A 115 -0.97 -5.35 19.06
N ILE A 116 -1.66 -4.87 18.03
CA ILE A 116 -2.17 -5.68 16.91
C ILE A 116 -1.58 -5.24 15.59
N PHE A 117 -1.44 -6.21 14.70
CA PHE A 117 -0.97 -6.04 13.31
C PHE A 117 -2.08 -6.51 12.36
N PRO A 118 -3.20 -5.79 12.31
CA PRO A 118 -4.32 -6.19 11.47
C PRO A 118 -3.95 -6.08 9.99
N GLU A 119 -4.73 -6.75 9.14
CA GLU A 119 -4.66 -6.47 7.70
C GLU A 119 -4.84 -4.97 7.46
N ALA A 120 -3.96 -4.37 6.66
CA ALA A 120 -4.03 -2.94 6.41
C ALA A 120 -5.34 -2.58 5.67
N PRO A 121 -5.96 -1.42 5.99
CA PRO A 121 -7.30 -1.08 5.50
C PRO A 121 -7.30 -0.57 4.04
N TYR A 122 -6.66 -1.32 3.13
CA TYR A 122 -6.69 -1.06 1.70
C TYR A 122 -7.73 -1.95 1.01
N GLY A 123 -8.68 -1.34 0.34
CA GLY A 123 -9.85 -2.00 -0.22
C GLY A 123 -11.08 -1.85 0.67
N TRP A 124 -12.21 -2.36 0.20
CA TRP A 124 -13.51 -2.24 0.86
C TRP A 124 -13.63 -3.19 2.06
N GLU A 125 -13.49 -4.48 1.80
CA GLU A 125 -13.61 -5.51 2.84
C GLU A 125 -12.45 -5.52 3.82
N ALA A 126 -11.23 -5.21 3.37
CA ALA A 126 -10.07 -5.08 4.26
C ALA A 126 -10.27 -3.92 5.26
N SER A 127 -10.85 -2.79 4.82
CA SER A 127 -11.18 -1.67 5.71
C SER A 127 -12.23 -2.06 6.77
N ARG A 128 -13.22 -2.85 6.39
CA ARG A 128 -14.22 -3.37 7.33
C ARG A 128 -13.61 -4.33 8.33
N ARG A 129 -12.79 -5.28 7.86
CA ARG A 129 -12.08 -6.22 8.73
C ARG A 129 -11.11 -5.53 9.67
N TRP A 130 -10.43 -4.50 9.21
CA TRP A 130 -9.53 -3.68 10.03
C TRP A 130 -10.28 -3.04 11.20
N LEU A 131 -11.42 -2.40 10.96
CA LEU A 131 -12.26 -1.81 12.01
C LEU A 131 -12.76 -2.87 12.99
N ALA A 132 -13.23 -4.01 12.48
CA ALA A 132 -13.73 -5.12 13.29
C ALA A 132 -12.62 -5.73 14.19
N SER A 133 -11.39 -5.84 13.67
CA SER A 133 -10.23 -6.34 14.44
C SER A 133 -9.91 -5.43 15.62
N ILE A 134 -9.99 -4.11 15.44
CA ILE A 134 -9.77 -3.14 16.52
C ILE A 134 -10.87 -3.28 17.57
N GLY A 135 -12.13 -3.36 17.13
CA GLY A 135 -13.28 -3.52 18.05
C GLY A 135 -13.19 -4.79 18.88
N ALA A 136 -12.81 -5.91 18.26
CA ALA A 136 -12.65 -7.19 18.93
C ALA A 136 -11.55 -7.15 20.00
N GLU A 137 -10.45 -6.46 19.72
CA GLU A 137 -9.29 -6.43 20.60
C GLU A 137 -9.47 -5.49 21.79
N LEU A 138 -10.15 -4.36 21.59
CA LEU A 138 -10.45 -3.44 22.70
C LEU A 138 -11.41 -4.04 23.73
N GLY A 139 -12.23 -5.01 23.34
CA GLY A 139 -13.14 -5.71 24.27
C GLY A 139 -14.23 -4.83 24.89
N VAL A 140 -14.43 -3.62 24.34
CA VAL A 140 -15.48 -2.69 24.75
C VAL A 140 -16.64 -2.72 23.77
N PRO A 141 -17.87 -2.41 24.17
CA PRO A 141 -19.02 -2.39 23.26
C PRO A 141 -18.88 -1.23 22.29
N LEU A 142 -18.53 -1.54 21.03
CA LEU A 142 -18.36 -0.58 19.94
C LEU A 142 -19.44 -0.80 18.87
N ASP A 143 -19.89 0.30 18.25
CA ASP A 143 -20.83 0.27 17.12
C ASP A 143 -20.06 0.11 15.79
N VAL A 144 -19.37 -1.02 15.63
CA VAL A 144 -18.54 -1.30 14.44
C VAL A 144 -19.37 -1.34 13.16
N ASP A 145 -20.50 -2.05 13.17
CA ASP A 145 -21.32 -2.20 11.97
C ASP A 145 -22.02 -0.88 11.61
N GLY A 146 -22.60 -0.18 12.57
CA GLY A 146 -23.21 1.13 12.31
C GLY A 146 -22.20 2.19 11.88
N ALA A 147 -20.99 2.18 12.43
CA ALA A 147 -19.90 3.07 11.97
C ALA A 147 -19.50 2.77 10.53
N TRP A 148 -19.39 1.47 10.20
CA TRP A 148 -19.12 1.05 8.83
C TRP A 148 -20.21 1.48 7.85
N GLU A 149 -21.48 1.24 8.19
CA GLU A 149 -22.61 1.65 7.34
C GLU A 149 -22.63 3.17 7.10
N ARG A 150 -22.43 3.96 8.14
CA ARG A 150 -22.36 5.43 8.02
C ARG A 150 -21.21 5.89 7.11
N ALA A 151 -20.02 5.31 7.27
CA ALA A 151 -18.84 5.70 6.51
C ALA A 151 -18.87 5.22 5.05
N SER A 152 -19.49 4.06 4.80
CA SER A 152 -19.48 3.44 3.48
C SER A 152 -20.68 3.80 2.61
N SER A 153 -21.80 4.25 3.21
CA SER A 153 -23.08 4.50 2.52
C SER A 153 -22.97 5.43 1.31
N SER A 154 -22.22 6.51 1.43
CA SER A 154 -22.01 7.46 0.33
C SER A 154 -21.18 6.90 -0.82
N SER A 155 -20.31 5.94 -0.55
CA SER A 155 -19.36 5.36 -1.49
C SER A 155 -19.81 4.03 -2.09
N GLN A 156 -20.78 3.36 -1.49
CA GLN A 156 -21.20 2.00 -1.86
C GLN A 156 -21.70 1.89 -3.30
N ARG A 157 -22.49 2.86 -3.76
CA ARG A 157 -23.03 2.87 -5.14
C ARG A 157 -21.90 3.03 -6.16
N ASP A 158 -20.98 3.95 -5.89
CA ASP A 158 -19.85 4.19 -6.79
C ASP A 158 -18.90 3.01 -6.78
N TRP A 159 -18.64 2.40 -5.63
CA TRP A 159 -17.87 1.16 -5.53
C TRP A 159 -18.43 0.05 -6.41
N ALA A 160 -19.73 -0.24 -6.29
CA ALA A 160 -20.38 -1.29 -7.07
C ALA A 160 -20.30 -1.02 -8.58
N ARG A 161 -20.63 0.19 -9.01
CA ARG A 161 -20.59 0.62 -10.42
C ARG A 161 -19.19 0.54 -11.01
N LEU A 162 -18.18 1.08 -10.29
CA LEU A 162 -16.80 1.10 -10.78
C LEU A 162 -16.19 -0.30 -10.80
N ARG A 163 -16.55 -1.15 -9.85
CA ARG A 163 -16.13 -2.55 -9.81
C ARG A 163 -16.66 -3.35 -11.01
N GLU A 164 -17.90 -3.14 -11.38
CA GLU A 164 -18.49 -3.73 -12.59
C GLU A 164 -17.73 -3.28 -13.85
N GLU A 165 -17.37 -2.01 -13.93
CA GLU A 165 -16.56 -1.50 -15.02
C GLU A 165 -15.14 -2.10 -15.03
N ALA A 166 -14.49 -2.19 -13.87
CA ALA A 166 -13.15 -2.75 -13.72
C ALA A 166 -13.07 -4.20 -14.19
N ALA A 167 -14.19 -4.92 -14.11
CA ALA A 167 -14.31 -6.28 -14.63
C ALA A 167 -13.99 -6.42 -16.12
N ARG A 168 -14.04 -5.35 -16.88
CA ARG A 168 -13.73 -5.29 -18.33
C ARG A 168 -12.25 -5.09 -18.61
N PHE A 169 -11.47 -4.76 -17.60
CA PHE A 169 -10.07 -4.40 -17.71
C PHE A 169 -9.14 -5.43 -17.04
N ARG A 170 -7.88 -5.37 -17.42
CA ARG A 170 -6.83 -6.16 -16.80
C ARG A 170 -5.68 -5.24 -16.43
N LEU A 171 -5.09 -5.50 -15.27
CA LEU A 171 -3.86 -4.85 -14.82
C LEU A 171 -2.73 -5.87 -14.79
N GLY A 172 -1.53 -5.42 -15.03
CA GLY A 172 -0.36 -6.27 -15.07
C GLY A 172 0.63 -5.93 -13.96
N ILE A 173 1.43 -6.93 -13.59
CA ILE A 173 2.53 -6.76 -12.64
C ILE A 173 3.77 -7.40 -13.25
N VAL A 174 4.87 -6.65 -13.30
CA VAL A 174 6.19 -7.17 -13.67
C VAL A 174 7.01 -7.35 -12.39
N VAL A 175 7.41 -8.56 -12.09
CA VAL A 175 8.15 -8.91 -10.89
C VAL A 175 9.25 -9.91 -11.23
N ARG A 176 10.38 -9.90 -10.49
CA ARG A 176 11.35 -10.98 -10.57
C ARG A 176 10.95 -12.14 -9.65
N ASP A 177 11.35 -13.34 -9.99
CA ASP A 177 11.08 -14.55 -9.20
C ASP A 177 11.48 -14.41 -7.72
N ARG A 178 12.69 -13.89 -7.46
CA ARG A 178 13.18 -13.59 -6.11
C ARG A 178 12.42 -12.48 -5.36
N GLU A 179 11.61 -11.72 -6.06
CA GLU A 179 10.83 -10.60 -5.55
C GLU A 179 9.32 -10.91 -5.53
N ALA A 180 8.95 -12.15 -5.84
CA ALA A 180 7.56 -12.61 -5.87
C ALA A 180 6.83 -12.41 -4.53
N PHE A 181 7.58 -12.34 -3.43
CA PHE A 181 7.02 -12.04 -2.10
C PHE A 181 6.32 -10.67 -2.03
N PHE A 182 6.66 -9.70 -2.88
CA PHE A 182 5.93 -8.42 -2.97
C PHE A 182 4.45 -8.60 -3.34
N LEU A 183 4.11 -9.69 -3.99
CA LEU A 183 2.72 -9.97 -4.39
C LEU A 183 1.85 -10.37 -3.20
N THR A 184 2.42 -11.03 -2.20
CA THR A 184 1.70 -11.66 -1.10
C THR A 184 2.03 -11.13 0.30
N THR A 185 3.10 -10.30 0.41
CA THR A 185 3.54 -9.76 1.69
C THR A 185 3.28 -8.26 1.76
N PRO A 186 2.13 -7.82 2.31
CA PRO A 186 1.74 -6.40 2.37
C PRO A 186 2.79 -5.50 3.03
N ALA A 187 3.49 -6.00 4.05
CA ALA A 187 4.56 -5.25 4.70
C ALA A 187 5.67 -4.79 3.75
N SER A 188 5.88 -5.50 2.63
CA SER A 188 6.87 -5.15 1.59
C SER A 188 6.36 -4.12 0.58
N THR A 189 5.06 -3.83 0.58
CA THR A 189 4.37 -2.90 -0.31
C THR A 189 3.66 -1.79 0.47
N TRP A 190 4.27 -1.32 1.56
CA TRP A 190 3.73 -0.27 2.44
C TRP A 190 2.35 -0.61 3.02
N GLY A 191 2.11 -1.86 3.29
CA GLY A 191 0.84 -2.37 3.81
C GLY A 191 -0.18 -2.72 2.72
N VAL A 192 0.06 -2.39 1.45
CA VAL A 192 -0.90 -2.66 0.36
C VAL A 192 -0.95 -4.16 0.03
N PRO A 193 -2.08 -4.85 0.25
CA PRO A 193 -2.27 -6.24 -0.16
C PRO A 193 -2.61 -6.29 -1.66
N LEU A 194 -1.58 -6.12 -2.50
CA LEU A 194 -1.71 -5.79 -3.92
C LEU A 194 -2.66 -6.72 -4.70
N LEU A 195 -2.48 -8.04 -4.58
CA LEU A 195 -3.28 -8.99 -5.35
C LEU A 195 -4.74 -8.99 -4.90
N SER A 196 -4.97 -9.07 -3.59
CA SER A 196 -6.34 -9.10 -3.03
C SER A 196 -7.09 -7.79 -3.29
N CYS A 197 -6.41 -6.63 -3.22
CA CYS A 197 -7.03 -5.36 -3.59
C CYS A 197 -7.46 -5.32 -5.06
N LEU A 198 -6.58 -5.71 -5.98
CA LEU A 198 -6.90 -5.69 -7.42
C LEU A 198 -8.02 -6.68 -7.77
N GLU A 199 -8.04 -7.82 -7.11
CA GLU A 199 -9.08 -8.83 -7.27
C GLU A 199 -10.43 -8.34 -6.71
N GLU A 200 -10.42 -7.80 -5.50
CA GLU A 200 -11.61 -7.21 -4.88
C GLU A 200 -12.21 -6.10 -5.76
N MET A 201 -11.36 -5.29 -6.37
CA MET A 201 -11.76 -4.25 -7.33
C MET A 201 -12.30 -4.80 -8.65
N GLY A 202 -12.17 -6.09 -8.90
CA GLY A 202 -12.74 -6.77 -10.07
C GLY A 202 -11.81 -6.82 -11.28
N PHE A 203 -10.57 -6.37 -11.21
CA PHE A 203 -9.62 -6.46 -12.33
C PHE A 203 -9.18 -7.90 -12.62
N GLY A 204 -8.97 -8.25 -13.90
CA GLY A 204 -8.12 -9.37 -14.25
C GLY A 204 -6.65 -9.03 -14.02
N ILE A 205 -5.82 -10.00 -13.64
CA ILE A 205 -4.43 -9.77 -13.29
C ILE A 205 -3.51 -10.58 -14.21
N ASP A 206 -2.54 -9.91 -14.84
CA ASP A 206 -1.47 -10.52 -15.64
C ASP A 206 -0.13 -10.34 -14.93
N ILE A 207 0.49 -11.44 -14.50
CA ILE A 207 1.81 -11.40 -13.85
C ILE A 207 2.87 -11.83 -14.85
N LEU A 208 3.86 -10.98 -15.06
CA LEU A 208 5.05 -11.27 -15.85
C LEU A 208 6.23 -11.48 -14.90
N VAL A 209 6.76 -12.71 -14.87
CA VAL A 209 7.80 -13.12 -13.93
C VAL A 209 9.15 -13.20 -14.63
N GLY A 210 10.07 -12.33 -14.25
CA GLY A 210 11.46 -12.40 -14.70
C GLY A 210 12.22 -13.48 -13.96
N VAL A 211 12.76 -14.45 -14.70
CA VAL A 211 13.56 -15.55 -14.15
C VAL A 211 15.03 -15.42 -14.54
N SER A 212 15.90 -15.87 -13.65
CA SER A 212 17.35 -15.79 -13.88
C SER A 212 17.84 -16.86 -14.87
N ALA A 213 17.10 -17.97 -15.01
CA ALA A 213 17.42 -19.05 -15.94
C ALA A 213 16.15 -19.58 -16.61
N PRO A 214 16.18 -19.86 -17.93
CA PRO A 214 15.04 -20.43 -18.64
C PRO A 214 14.54 -21.76 -18.04
N ALA A 215 15.43 -22.55 -17.49
CA ALA A 215 15.10 -23.83 -16.86
C ALA A 215 14.14 -23.70 -15.65
N THR A 216 14.18 -22.58 -14.94
CA THR A 216 13.33 -22.33 -13.76
C THR A 216 12.02 -21.61 -14.10
N ALA A 217 11.83 -21.18 -15.35
CA ALA A 217 10.71 -20.36 -15.78
C ALA A 217 9.34 -21.01 -15.49
N LYS A 218 9.21 -22.30 -15.78
CA LYS A 218 7.96 -23.05 -15.58
C LYS A 218 7.66 -23.21 -14.09
N GLU A 219 8.67 -23.50 -13.29
CA GLU A 219 8.53 -23.70 -11.84
C GLU A 219 8.17 -22.39 -11.13
N SER A 220 8.89 -21.31 -11.43
CA SER A 220 8.61 -19.98 -10.86
C SER A 220 7.20 -19.48 -11.23
N ALA A 221 6.79 -19.64 -12.50
CA ALA A 221 5.45 -19.27 -12.92
C ALA A 221 4.38 -20.11 -12.20
N LEU A 222 4.60 -21.42 -12.01
CA LEU A 222 3.68 -22.30 -11.29
C LEU A 222 3.60 -21.93 -9.80
N ALA A 223 4.72 -21.64 -9.17
CA ALA A 223 4.77 -21.22 -7.77
C ALA A 223 3.94 -19.93 -7.55
N ILE A 224 4.11 -18.94 -8.42
CA ILE A 224 3.32 -17.69 -8.34
C ILE A 224 1.85 -17.95 -8.66
N ARG A 225 1.54 -18.83 -9.61
CA ARG A 225 0.15 -19.15 -9.91
C ARG A 225 -0.58 -19.78 -8.72
N LYS A 226 0.09 -20.56 -7.89
CA LYS A 226 -0.48 -21.11 -6.66
C LYS A 226 -0.80 -20.06 -5.59
N MET A 227 -0.19 -18.87 -5.70
CA MET A 227 -0.45 -17.74 -4.79
C MET A 227 -1.70 -16.95 -5.21
N LEU A 228 -2.15 -17.12 -6.46
CA LEU A 228 -3.35 -16.43 -6.95
C LEU A 228 -4.60 -17.19 -6.53
N PRO A 229 -5.67 -16.48 -6.23
CA PRO A 229 -6.97 -17.09 -6.01
C PRO A 229 -7.41 -17.94 -7.22
N ASP A 230 -8.22 -18.95 -6.95
CA ASP A 230 -8.78 -19.77 -8.01
C ASP A 230 -9.72 -18.94 -8.89
N GLY A 231 -9.28 -18.68 -10.10
CA GLY A 231 -10.06 -17.92 -11.07
C GLY A 231 -9.41 -17.86 -12.44
N SER A 232 -10.25 -17.95 -13.48
CA SER A 232 -9.84 -17.89 -14.89
C SER A 232 -9.35 -16.50 -15.34
N ARG A 233 -9.46 -15.49 -14.49
CA ARG A 233 -9.17 -14.09 -14.84
C ARG A 233 -7.71 -13.69 -14.64
N HIS A 234 -6.88 -14.58 -14.11
CA HIS A 234 -5.48 -14.30 -13.85
C HIS A 234 -4.57 -15.11 -14.77
N SER A 235 -3.47 -14.51 -15.20
CA SER A 235 -2.44 -15.22 -15.97
C SER A 235 -1.06 -14.98 -15.38
N VAL A 236 -0.20 -15.99 -15.46
CA VAL A 236 1.21 -15.90 -15.06
C VAL A 236 2.07 -16.38 -16.22
N ARG A 237 3.00 -15.56 -16.65
CA ARG A 237 3.92 -15.87 -17.75
C ARG A 237 5.35 -15.48 -17.36
N ALA A 238 6.29 -16.36 -17.60
CA ALA A 238 7.70 -16.09 -17.33
C ALA A 238 8.39 -15.45 -18.55
N PHE A 239 9.47 -14.70 -18.26
CA PHE A 239 10.42 -14.20 -19.24
C PHE A 239 11.83 -14.26 -18.62
N ASP A 240 12.85 -14.43 -19.46
CA ASP A 240 14.27 -14.59 -19.07
C ASP A 240 15.16 -13.47 -19.63
N SER A 241 14.62 -12.66 -20.53
CA SER A 241 15.35 -11.55 -21.15
C SER A 241 14.45 -10.35 -21.40
N PHE A 242 15.07 -9.19 -21.59
CA PHE A 242 14.33 -7.97 -21.94
C PHE A 242 13.61 -8.05 -23.28
N ALA A 243 14.13 -8.79 -24.24
CA ALA A 243 13.47 -9.03 -25.53
C ALA A 243 12.17 -9.82 -25.33
N PHE A 244 12.21 -10.87 -24.49
CA PHE A 244 11.02 -11.62 -24.12
C PHE A 244 10.03 -10.81 -23.29
N LEU A 245 10.51 -9.99 -22.34
CA LEU A 245 9.64 -9.07 -21.60
C LEU A 245 8.87 -8.14 -22.55
N ARG A 246 9.58 -7.50 -23.50
CA ARG A 246 8.96 -6.64 -24.51
C ARG A 246 7.85 -7.36 -25.27
N ARG A 247 8.13 -8.55 -25.75
CA ARG A 247 7.14 -9.38 -26.43
C ARG A 247 5.95 -9.71 -25.53
N ARG A 248 6.20 -10.12 -24.27
CA ARG A 248 5.15 -10.42 -23.30
C ARG A 248 4.27 -9.21 -22.98
N LEU A 249 4.87 -8.03 -22.86
CA LEU A 249 4.12 -6.78 -22.67
C LEU A 249 3.22 -6.48 -23.88
N GLN A 250 3.72 -6.65 -25.10
CA GLN A 250 2.94 -6.44 -26.33
C GLN A 250 1.78 -7.43 -26.47
N GLU A 251 2.01 -8.70 -26.14
CA GLU A 251 1.03 -9.79 -26.19
C GLU A 251 -0.01 -9.74 -25.05
N SER A 252 0.30 -9.04 -23.94
CA SER A 252 -0.58 -8.98 -22.79
C SER A 252 -1.83 -8.16 -23.08
N PRO A 253 -3.04 -8.62 -22.71
CA PRO A 253 -4.26 -7.83 -22.77
C PRO A 253 -4.37 -6.77 -21.67
N ALA A 254 -3.44 -6.73 -20.70
CA ALA A 254 -3.45 -5.73 -19.64
C ALA A 254 -3.22 -4.32 -20.21
N GLN A 255 -3.96 -3.34 -19.68
CA GLN A 255 -3.90 -1.94 -20.11
C GLN A 255 -2.74 -1.21 -19.46
N ALA A 256 -2.46 -1.51 -18.19
CA ALA A 256 -1.41 -0.86 -17.43
C ALA A 256 -0.67 -1.88 -16.56
N PHE A 257 0.58 -1.56 -16.21
CA PHE A 257 1.44 -2.42 -15.41
C PHE A 257 2.02 -1.67 -14.22
N LEU A 258 2.10 -2.36 -13.09
CA LEU A 258 3.03 -2.06 -12.03
C LEU A 258 4.35 -2.74 -12.37
N SER A 259 5.40 -1.95 -12.56
CA SER A 259 6.75 -2.48 -12.78
C SER A 259 7.63 -2.18 -11.58
N TYR A 260 8.51 -3.12 -11.24
CA TYR A 260 9.53 -2.93 -10.23
C TYR A 260 10.49 -1.75 -10.57
N HIS A 261 10.66 -1.48 -11.85
CA HIS A 261 11.47 -0.36 -12.30
C HIS A 261 10.61 0.89 -12.41
N PHE A 262 10.92 1.90 -11.60
CA PHE A 262 10.31 3.20 -11.70
C PHE A 262 10.60 3.81 -13.09
N PHE A 263 9.58 4.38 -13.75
CA PHE A 263 9.67 4.88 -15.15
C PHE A 263 10.17 3.83 -16.16
N ASP A 264 9.58 2.67 -16.14
CA ASP A 264 9.92 1.61 -17.09
C ASP A 264 9.47 2.01 -18.52
N TRP A 265 10.40 2.53 -19.31
CA TRP A 265 10.16 2.96 -20.69
C TRP A 265 9.64 1.85 -21.61
N ARG A 266 9.89 0.57 -21.27
CA ARG A 266 9.39 -0.59 -22.02
C ARG A 266 7.87 -0.69 -21.98
N LEU A 267 7.23 -0.22 -20.92
CA LEU A 267 5.77 -0.12 -20.84
C LEU A 267 5.24 0.85 -21.89
N THR A 268 5.85 2.02 -21.97
CA THR A 268 5.51 3.06 -22.95
C THR A 268 5.70 2.55 -24.38
N GLU A 269 6.82 1.90 -24.67
CA GLU A 269 7.13 1.29 -25.95
C GLU A 269 6.10 0.21 -26.36
N ALA A 270 5.63 -0.59 -25.40
CA ALA A 270 4.58 -1.57 -25.60
C ALA A 270 3.16 -0.95 -25.65
N GLY A 271 3.04 0.37 -25.52
CA GLY A 271 1.75 1.08 -25.48
C GLY A 271 0.93 0.81 -24.22
N LYS A 272 1.60 0.53 -23.10
CA LYS A 272 0.98 0.24 -21.80
C LYS A 272 1.04 1.44 -20.88
N GLY A 273 0.00 1.63 -20.05
CA GLY A 273 0.05 2.55 -18.94
C GLY A 273 0.91 2.01 -17.79
N SER A 274 1.20 2.86 -16.81
CA SER A 274 1.84 2.45 -15.57
C SER A 274 1.00 2.86 -14.36
N PHE A 275 1.04 2.05 -13.32
CA PHE A 275 0.51 2.40 -12.01
C PHE A 275 1.50 1.98 -10.92
N SER A 276 1.31 2.51 -9.73
CA SER A 276 2.19 2.25 -8.58
C SER A 276 1.35 2.04 -7.32
N ILE A 277 2.00 1.58 -6.25
CA ILE A 277 1.37 1.45 -4.93
C ILE A 277 0.85 2.77 -4.38
N GLN A 278 1.35 3.91 -4.86
CA GLN A 278 0.87 5.25 -4.48
C GLN A 278 -0.55 5.57 -4.98
N HIS A 279 -1.10 4.77 -5.89
CA HIS A 279 -2.50 4.91 -6.30
C HIS A 279 -3.48 4.41 -5.26
N PHE A 280 -3.02 3.56 -4.33
CA PHE A 280 -3.86 2.94 -3.33
C PHE A 280 -4.04 3.86 -2.12
N GLU A 281 -5.29 4.02 -1.70
CA GLU A 281 -5.68 4.75 -0.50
C GLU A 281 -6.47 3.86 0.45
N MET A 282 -6.32 4.14 1.74
CA MET A 282 -6.98 3.40 2.82
C MET A 282 -8.45 3.83 2.99
N GLY A 283 -9.25 2.97 3.58
CA GLY A 283 -10.63 3.24 3.93
C GLY A 283 -11.62 3.07 2.77
N PRO A 284 -12.94 3.08 3.04
CA PRO A 284 -13.97 2.83 2.02
C PRO A 284 -13.97 3.88 0.91
N ALA A 285 -13.89 5.16 1.23
CA ALA A 285 -13.78 6.21 0.22
C ALA A 285 -12.43 6.17 -0.51
N GLY A 286 -11.35 5.77 0.19
CA GLY A 286 -10.04 5.53 -0.40
C GLY A 286 -10.05 4.38 -1.41
N ALA A 287 -10.79 3.32 -1.15
CA ALA A 287 -10.98 2.21 -2.08
C ALA A 287 -11.65 2.66 -3.39
N VAL A 288 -12.68 3.50 -3.31
CA VAL A 288 -13.34 4.10 -4.48
C VAL A 288 -12.36 4.97 -5.27
N ARG A 289 -11.64 5.86 -4.60
CA ARG A 289 -10.64 6.73 -5.27
C ARG A 289 -9.50 5.93 -5.91
N THR A 290 -9.06 4.86 -5.28
CA THR A 290 -8.08 3.92 -5.86
C THR A 290 -8.62 3.32 -7.15
N LEU A 291 -9.83 2.81 -7.11
CA LEU A 291 -10.50 2.18 -8.24
C LEU A 291 -10.70 3.18 -9.40
N GLU A 292 -11.11 4.41 -9.12
CA GLU A 292 -11.22 5.49 -10.11
C GLU A 292 -9.89 5.79 -10.80
N ARG A 293 -8.79 5.90 -10.03
CA ARG A 293 -7.45 6.16 -10.57
C ARG A 293 -6.97 5.02 -11.46
N LEU A 294 -7.15 3.78 -11.03
CA LEU A 294 -6.76 2.62 -11.81
C LEU A 294 -7.58 2.50 -13.10
N LEU A 295 -8.89 2.77 -13.02
CA LEU A 295 -9.74 2.84 -14.21
C LEU A 295 -9.35 3.99 -15.15
N ALA A 296 -9.00 5.14 -14.62
CA ALA A 296 -8.52 6.26 -15.44
C ALA A 296 -7.28 5.88 -16.24
N VAL A 297 -6.33 5.18 -15.62
CA VAL A 297 -5.14 4.65 -16.31
C VAL A 297 -5.54 3.64 -17.39
N CYS A 298 -6.50 2.75 -17.11
CA CYS A 298 -6.95 1.76 -18.07
C CYS A 298 -7.70 2.37 -19.27
N ARG A 299 -8.53 3.38 -19.03
CA ARG A 299 -9.34 4.07 -20.06
C ARG A 299 -8.50 4.95 -20.98
N THR A 300 -7.35 5.40 -20.53
CA THR A 300 -6.53 6.35 -21.27
C THR A 300 -5.72 5.65 -22.36
N PRO A 301 -6.09 5.74 -23.64
CA PRO A 301 -5.32 5.13 -24.73
C PRO A 301 -4.04 5.91 -25.07
N PHE A 302 -3.65 6.87 -24.22
CA PHE A 302 -2.55 7.79 -24.47
C PHE A 302 -1.27 7.08 -24.90
N HIS A 303 -0.83 6.10 -24.12
CA HIS A 303 0.39 5.34 -24.43
C HIS A 303 0.29 4.56 -25.73
N ARG A 304 -0.88 3.99 -26.06
CA ARG A 304 -1.10 3.31 -27.34
C ARG A 304 -1.07 4.30 -28.51
N ARG A 305 -1.78 5.42 -28.34
CA ARG A 305 -1.90 6.46 -29.39
C ARG A 305 -0.57 7.13 -29.70
N TYR A 306 0.25 7.35 -28.68
CA TYR A 306 1.52 8.07 -28.79
C TYR A 306 2.75 7.16 -28.69
N ALA A 307 2.60 5.83 -28.60
CA ALA A 307 3.70 4.88 -28.47
C ALA A 307 4.82 5.09 -29.48
N ARG A 308 4.47 5.34 -30.76
CA ARG A 308 5.43 5.62 -31.84
C ARG A 308 6.29 6.87 -31.63
N TYR A 309 5.81 7.84 -30.84
CA TYR A 309 6.56 9.06 -30.51
C TYR A 309 7.35 8.94 -29.22
N LEU A 310 7.03 7.95 -28.40
CA LEU A 310 7.62 7.72 -27.09
C LEU A 310 8.64 6.57 -27.11
N ALA A 311 8.59 5.72 -28.14
CA ALA A 311 9.53 4.63 -28.32
C ALA A 311 10.90 5.20 -28.73
N ARG A 312 11.96 4.73 -28.08
CA ARG A 312 13.33 4.94 -28.58
C ARG A 312 13.51 4.06 -29.80
N THR A 313 13.91 4.66 -30.92
CA THR A 313 14.46 3.91 -32.05
C THR A 313 15.96 3.73 -31.83
N ASP A 314 16.55 2.70 -32.44
CA ASP A 314 18.00 2.48 -32.41
C ASP A 314 18.80 3.64 -33.02
N GLU A 315 18.14 4.55 -33.71
CA GLU A 315 18.71 5.72 -34.37
C GLU A 315 18.54 7.04 -33.58
N GLY A 316 18.02 6.99 -32.33
CA GLY A 316 17.79 8.19 -31.51
C GLY A 316 16.31 8.63 -31.46
N LEU A 317 16.04 9.75 -30.81
CA LEU A 317 14.71 10.33 -30.73
C LEU A 317 14.18 10.66 -32.13
N VAL A 318 13.07 10.08 -32.54
CA VAL A 318 12.38 10.45 -33.78
C VAL A 318 12.01 11.92 -33.65
N ALA A 319 12.57 12.73 -34.53
CA ALA A 319 12.23 14.15 -34.64
C ALA A 319 10.70 14.26 -34.84
N VAL A 320 10.05 15.05 -34.02
CA VAL A 320 8.64 15.39 -34.20
C VAL A 320 8.51 16.04 -35.59
N PRO A 321 7.70 15.52 -36.50
CA PRO A 321 7.50 16.18 -37.79
C PRO A 321 6.95 17.58 -37.49
N GLN A 322 7.71 18.62 -37.84
CA GLN A 322 7.18 19.97 -37.81
C GLN A 322 5.96 19.98 -38.76
N ARG A 323 4.79 20.31 -38.23
CA ARG A 323 3.63 20.61 -39.05
C ARG A 323 4.05 21.78 -39.96
N GLY A 324 4.26 21.48 -41.22
CA GLY A 324 4.41 22.51 -42.23
C GLY A 324 3.17 23.37 -42.16
N GLY A 325 3.39 24.66 -41.94
CA GLY A 325 2.34 25.66 -42.09
C GLY A 325 1.85 25.70 -43.52
N ALA A 326 0.57 25.66 -43.69
CA ALA A 326 -0.18 26.20 -44.82
C ALA A 326 -1.45 26.82 -44.24
#